data_d2bb5cc0091b893bb5e2e7f335d9f590
#
_entry.id   d2bb5cc0091b893bb5e2e7f335d9f590
#
_cell.length_a   1.000
_cell.length_b   1.000
_cell.length_c   1.000
_cell.angle_alpha   90.00
_cell.angle_beta   90.00
_cell.angle_gamma   90.00
#
_symmetry.space_group_name_H-M   'P 1'
#
loop_
_entity.id
_entity.type
_entity.pdbx_description
1 polymer ?
#
loop_
_entity_poly.entity_id
_entity_poly.type
_entity_poly.pdbx_seq_one_letter_code
_entity_poly.pdbx_strand_id
1 'polypeptide(L)'
;MLAAILGLSVGGGCAVAPPPSLSTASTASTASTASTGTAASSSPTELQWTLALGADLVLDERICRADGVALMDADVADLAPVHSRGRVVATAPILVDGCAADLIRDRTGAERVGDAFILASPDVWLWTRRRPVGGTLTVTTATGLRAVLPFPRRDDGSGYDVDTSTWRLLSVAAFGDVDVHRLPVAGAELEVITLPGERHMVDADVDRWLGAAAEAVATGAGPARRFPFARALIVVEPVRGDGVPFGMVTRGGGPQATLLLGERARIDDVIDDWVAVHELSHLLHPLVGLDEAWFGEGLATWHQVVLRARTGLIDEDDAWAALRDGFERGRAAAERGPWTLPLREASARMRAEGRWVQTYWGGAAVAFVVDVGLRRCGGGSIDEVVAGLRAEQPRVDARRVPASAIIARAAAAPPACAHLVADVDAMLREPFPSAALPLLDALGAGAAGLSPDAPLAALRPAIMAPRHIAAAAAPGHLSAP
;
A
#
# COMPACT_ATOMS: atom_id res chain seq x y z
N MET A 1 -9.39 -11.33 -12.16
CA MET A 1 -10.28 -11.96 -11.18
C MET A 1 -10.30 -11.17 -9.88
N LEU A 2 -9.16 -10.93 -9.25
CA LEU A 2 -9.06 -10.02 -8.08
C LEU A 2 -9.61 -8.62 -8.38
N ALA A 3 -9.46 -8.13 -9.60
CA ALA A 3 -10.08 -6.90 -10.07
C ALA A 3 -11.61 -6.86 -9.87
N ALA A 4 -12.29 -8.01 -9.93
CA ALA A 4 -13.72 -8.12 -9.69
C ALA A 4 -14.07 -8.06 -8.18
N ILE A 5 -13.25 -8.63 -7.30
CA ILE A 5 -13.39 -8.52 -5.84
C ILE A 5 -13.20 -7.06 -5.40
N LEU A 6 -12.25 -6.38 -6.02
CA LEU A 6 -11.90 -5.00 -5.72
C LEU A 6 -12.79 -3.98 -6.46
N GLY A 7 -13.75 -4.44 -7.27
CA GLY A 7 -14.65 -3.59 -8.04
C GLY A 7 -13.98 -2.91 -9.24
N LEU A 8 -12.86 -3.46 -9.73
CA LEU A 8 -12.07 -2.92 -10.84
C LEU A 8 -12.44 -3.63 -12.15
N SER A 9 -12.77 -2.88 -13.20
CA SER A 9 -12.96 -3.44 -14.54
C SER A 9 -11.64 -3.39 -15.32
N VAL A 10 -11.08 -4.55 -15.66
CA VAL A 10 -9.90 -4.67 -16.52
C VAL A 10 -10.33 -4.49 -17.98
N GLY A 11 -10.27 -3.28 -18.45
CA GLY A 11 -10.54 -2.95 -19.87
C GLY A 11 -9.52 -1.92 -20.35
N GLY A 12 -8.69 -2.34 -21.28
CA GLY A 12 -7.66 -1.65 -22.06
C GLY A 12 -7.32 -0.20 -21.72
N GLY A 13 -6.14 0.02 -21.16
CA GLY A 13 -5.48 1.33 -21.05
C GLY A 13 -6.09 2.26 -20.01
N CYS A 14 -5.50 2.34 -18.84
CA CYS A 14 -5.70 3.37 -17.78
C CYS A 14 -7.09 4.02 -17.66
N ALA A 15 -8.15 3.24 -17.73
CA ALA A 15 -9.52 3.71 -17.55
C ALA A 15 -10.28 2.72 -16.65
N VAL A 16 -10.20 2.96 -15.33
CA VAL A 16 -11.01 2.23 -14.35
C VAL A 16 -12.42 2.82 -14.33
N ALA A 17 -13.44 2.00 -14.57
CA ALA A 17 -14.83 2.38 -14.39
C ALA A 17 -15.14 2.49 -12.87
N PRO A 18 -15.95 3.47 -12.42
CA PRO A 18 -16.22 3.69 -11.00
C PRO A 18 -17.06 2.55 -10.40
N PRO A 19 -16.75 2.13 -9.17
CA PRO A 19 -17.67 1.32 -8.39
C PRO A 19 -18.92 2.13 -8.03
N PRO A 20 -20.08 1.48 -7.81
CA PRO A 20 -21.32 2.17 -7.46
C PRO A 20 -21.14 2.98 -6.17
N SER A 21 -21.64 4.20 -6.20
CA SER A 21 -21.57 5.17 -5.11
C SER A 21 -22.22 4.63 -3.83
N LEU A 22 -21.44 4.50 -2.77
CA LEU A 22 -21.96 4.41 -1.40
C LEU A 22 -22.42 5.81 -1.00
N SER A 23 -23.71 5.98 -0.88
CA SER A 23 -24.36 7.19 -0.35
C SER A 23 -23.89 7.43 1.09
N THR A 24 -23.13 8.49 1.31
CA THR A 24 -22.78 8.99 2.65
C THR A 24 -23.97 9.75 3.21
N ALA A 25 -24.72 9.13 4.11
CA ALA A 25 -25.64 9.85 4.96
C ALA A 25 -24.80 10.64 6.00
N SER A 26 -24.80 11.97 5.83
CA SER A 26 -24.24 12.91 6.79
C SER A 26 -25.17 12.95 8.02
N THR A 27 -24.71 12.46 9.17
CA THR A 27 -25.36 12.73 10.46
C THR A 27 -24.55 13.77 11.22
N ALA A 28 -25.15 14.92 11.41
CA ALA A 28 -24.66 16.00 12.27
C ALA A 28 -24.51 15.50 13.71
N SER A 29 -23.31 15.66 14.27
CA SER A 29 -23.02 15.39 15.67
C SER A 29 -23.41 16.58 16.53
N THR A 30 -24.41 16.40 17.39
CA THR A 30 -24.69 17.31 18.50
C THR A 30 -23.78 16.99 19.67
N ALA A 31 -23.02 17.98 20.11
CA ALA A 31 -22.16 17.90 21.28
C ALA A 31 -23.02 17.67 22.55
N SER A 32 -22.73 16.60 23.29
CA SER A 32 -23.25 16.34 24.63
C SER A 32 -22.12 16.50 25.64
N THR A 33 -22.41 17.26 26.68
CA THR A 33 -21.58 17.64 27.80
C THR A 33 -21.10 16.45 28.63
N ALA A 34 -19.81 16.45 28.95
CA ALA A 34 -19.12 15.43 29.74
C ALA A 34 -19.57 15.40 31.19
N SER A 35 -19.99 14.23 31.65
CA SER A 35 -20.06 13.86 33.06
C SER A 35 -18.78 13.12 33.43
N THR A 36 -18.02 13.68 34.39
CA THR A 36 -16.82 13.07 34.95
C THR A 36 -17.19 11.95 35.93
N GLY A 37 -17.32 10.74 35.40
CA GLY A 37 -17.32 9.53 36.20
C GLY A 37 -15.99 8.81 35.99
N THR A 38 -15.19 8.67 37.04
CA THR A 38 -14.00 7.82 37.08
C THR A 38 -14.43 6.35 36.93
N ALA A 39 -14.58 5.90 35.69
CA ALA A 39 -14.66 4.47 35.39
C ALA A 39 -13.24 3.92 35.38
N ALA A 40 -12.99 2.90 36.20
CA ALA A 40 -11.76 2.12 36.15
C ALA A 40 -11.56 1.64 34.71
N SER A 41 -10.44 2.06 34.09
CA SER A 41 -10.02 1.61 32.78
C SER A 41 -9.66 0.12 32.86
N SER A 42 -10.63 -0.76 32.66
CA SER A 42 -10.32 -2.14 32.32
C SER A 42 -9.65 -2.12 30.94
N SER A 43 -8.41 -2.58 30.87
CA SER A 43 -7.72 -2.83 29.61
C SER A 43 -8.69 -3.62 28.68
N PRO A 44 -8.80 -3.25 27.38
CA PRO A 44 -9.66 -3.99 26.49
C PRO A 44 -9.24 -5.46 26.52
N THR A 45 -10.19 -6.37 26.77
CA THR A 45 -9.94 -7.79 26.83
C THR A 45 -9.45 -8.24 25.46
N GLU A 46 -8.22 -8.73 25.39
CA GLU A 46 -7.65 -9.30 24.17
C GLU A 46 -8.46 -10.51 23.74
N LEU A 47 -8.62 -10.66 22.42
CA LEU A 47 -9.28 -11.81 21.81
C LEU A 47 -8.24 -12.76 21.21
N GLN A 48 -8.60 -14.02 21.15
CA GLN A 48 -7.85 -15.06 20.47
C GLN A 48 -8.73 -15.65 19.37
N TRP A 49 -8.27 -15.52 18.13
CA TRP A 49 -8.89 -16.16 16.97
C TRP A 49 -8.17 -17.45 16.65
N THR A 50 -8.93 -18.45 16.28
CA THR A 50 -8.42 -19.69 15.71
C THR A 50 -9.15 -19.96 14.41
N LEU A 51 -8.40 -20.24 13.35
CA LEU A 51 -8.91 -20.67 12.05
C LEU A 51 -8.44 -22.09 11.79
N ALA A 52 -9.36 -22.97 11.40
CA ALA A 52 -9.03 -24.30 10.95
C ALA A 52 -9.52 -24.49 9.51
N LEU A 53 -8.59 -24.72 8.57
CA LEU A 53 -8.91 -25.01 7.17
C LEU A 53 -9.04 -26.53 6.99
N GLY A 54 -10.26 -26.99 6.73
CA GLY A 54 -10.56 -28.39 6.41
C GLY A 54 -10.14 -28.78 4.99
N ALA A 55 -10.06 -30.09 4.75
CA ALA A 55 -9.74 -30.63 3.41
C ALA A 55 -10.83 -30.31 2.35
N ASP A 56 -12.02 -29.96 2.79
CA ASP A 56 -13.15 -29.50 1.96
C ASP A 56 -13.10 -27.98 1.65
N LEU A 57 -12.00 -27.32 2.04
CA LEU A 57 -11.80 -25.87 1.91
C LEU A 57 -12.82 -25.03 2.72
N VAL A 58 -13.35 -25.57 3.80
CA VAL A 58 -14.14 -24.83 4.77
C VAL A 58 -13.24 -24.32 5.88
N LEU A 59 -13.40 -23.04 6.24
CA LEU A 59 -12.75 -22.46 7.41
C LEU A 59 -13.71 -22.51 8.61
N ASP A 60 -13.25 -23.12 9.70
CA ASP A 60 -13.87 -23.03 11.02
C ASP A 60 -13.20 -21.87 11.77
N GLU A 61 -13.98 -20.87 12.14
CA GLU A 61 -13.53 -19.72 12.93
C GLU A 61 -14.00 -19.86 14.37
N ARG A 62 -13.07 -19.72 15.31
CA ARG A 62 -13.35 -19.62 16.74
C ARG A 62 -12.75 -18.36 17.32
N ILE A 63 -13.49 -17.68 18.18
CA ILE A 63 -13.08 -16.50 18.90
C ILE A 63 -13.28 -16.74 20.39
N CYS A 64 -12.21 -16.71 21.14
CA CYS A 64 -12.21 -16.87 22.59
C CYS A 64 -11.60 -15.61 23.24
N ARG A 65 -11.75 -15.48 24.54
CA ARG A 65 -11.00 -14.50 25.32
C ARG A 65 -9.59 -15.05 25.60
N ALA A 66 -8.60 -14.19 25.45
CA ALA A 66 -7.19 -14.57 25.70
C ALA A 66 -6.93 -14.95 27.17
N ASP A 67 -7.75 -14.45 28.11
CA ASP A 67 -7.67 -14.76 29.53
C ASP A 67 -8.33 -16.12 29.91
N GLY A 68 -8.87 -16.84 28.94
CA GLY A 68 -9.51 -18.14 29.14
C GLY A 68 -10.91 -18.08 29.78
N VAL A 69 -11.44 -16.91 30.06
CA VAL A 69 -12.81 -16.73 30.55
C VAL A 69 -13.80 -16.97 29.40
N ALA A 70 -14.84 -17.76 29.67
CA ALA A 70 -15.87 -18.02 28.67
C ALA A 70 -16.57 -16.72 28.20
N LEU A 71 -16.82 -16.62 26.88
CA LEU A 71 -17.69 -15.60 26.33
C LEU A 71 -19.13 -15.85 26.79
N MET A 72 -19.86 -14.77 27.00
CA MET A 72 -21.29 -14.76 27.32
C MET A 72 -22.08 -14.27 26.10
N ASP A 73 -23.40 -14.49 26.08
CA ASP A 73 -24.29 -13.98 25.01
C ASP A 73 -24.14 -12.47 24.78
N ALA A 74 -23.87 -11.70 25.83
CA ALA A 74 -23.62 -10.27 25.72
C ALA A 74 -22.31 -9.94 24.96
N ASP A 75 -21.26 -10.78 25.13
CA ASP A 75 -20.00 -10.62 24.39
C ASP A 75 -20.20 -10.95 22.91
N VAL A 76 -20.97 -12.01 22.61
CA VAL A 76 -21.32 -12.37 21.24
C VAL A 76 -22.16 -11.27 20.57
N ALA A 77 -23.09 -10.67 21.30
CA ALA A 77 -23.91 -9.56 20.81
C ALA A 77 -23.08 -8.28 20.53
N ASP A 78 -21.89 -8.14 21.14
CA ASP A 78 -20.97 -7.00 20.86
C ASP A 78 -20.14 -7.25 19.59
N LEU A 79 -20.13 -8.46 19.02
CA LEU A 79 -19.47 -8.72 17.75
C LEU A 79 -20.21 -8.01 16.62
N ALA A 80 -19.44 -7.43 15.71
CA ALA A 80 -20.00 -6.71 14.57
C ALA A 80 -20.59 -7.72 13.56
N PRO A 81 -21.71 -7.39 12.90
CA PRO A 81 -22.22 -8.22 11.82
C PRO A 81 -21.21 -8.33 10.69
N VAL A 82 -21.09 -9.51 10.09
CA VAL A 82 -20.24 -9.73 8.92
C VAL A 82 -20.94 -9.20 7.68
N HIS A 83 -20.24 -8.43 6.90
CA HIS A 83 -20.74 -7.81 5.68
C HIS A 83 -20.02 -8.35 4.46
N SER A 84 -20.74 -8.53 3.35
CA SER A 84 -20.15 -8.75 2.05
C SER A 84 -20.82 -7.87 1.01
N ARG A 85 -20.02 -7.15 0.23
CA ARG A 85 -20.50 -6.19 -0.77
C ARG A 85 -21.56 -5.22 -0.22
N GLY A 86 -21.36 -4.76 1.02
CA GLY A 86 -22.27 -3.85 1.72
C GLY A 86 -23.57 -4.49 2.26
N ARG A 87 -23.75 -5.80 2.12
CA ARG A 87 -24.90 -6.53 2.66
C ARG A 87 -24.48 -7.38 3.86
N VAL A 88 -25.29 -7.35 4.93
CA VAL A 88 -25.11 -8.25 6.08
C VAL A 88 -25.32 -9.69 5.62
N VAL A 89 -24.31 -10.55 5.81
CA VAL A 89 -24.35 -11.98 5.44
C VAL A 89 -24.39 -12.90 6.66
N ALA A 90 -23.97 -12.39 7.83
CA ALA A 90 -24.12 -13.08 9.11
C ALA A 90 -24.33 -12.04 10.21
N THR A 91 -25.18 -12.32 11.20
CA THR A 91 -25.56 -11.39 12.25
C THR A 91 -24.95 -11.71 13.61
N ALA A 92 -24.68 -12.97 13.89
CA ALA A 92 -23.98 -13.43 15.10
C ALA A 92 -23.40 -14.83 14.85
N PRO A 93 -22.25 -15.16 15.45
CA PRO A 93 -21.73 -16.51 15.51
C PRO A 93 -22.49 -17.32 16.57
N ILE A 94 -22.27 -18.63 16.60
CA ILE A 94 -22.83 -19.55 17.60
C ILE A 94 -21.89 -19.59 18.81
N LEU A 95 -22.43 -19.58 20.02
CA LEU A 95 -21.65 -19.81 21.24
C LEU A 95 -21.44 -21.32 21.46
N VAL A 96 -20.19 -21.76 21.44
CA VAL A 96 -19.77 -23.15 21.62
C VAL A 96 -18.62 -23.21 22.61
N ASP A 97 -18.81 -23.99 23.72
CA ASP A 97 -17.78 -24.19 24.77
C ASP A 97 -17.13 -22.87 25.24
N GLY A 98 -17.94 -21.82 25.42
CA GLY A 98 -17.49 -20.52 25.89
C GLY A 98 -16.72 -19.67 24.86
N CYS A 99 -16.73 -20.05 23.59
CA CYS A 99 -16.18 -19.30 22.46
C CYS A 99 -17.26 -19.03 21.42
N ALA A 100 -17.13 -17.94 20.68
CA ALA A 100 -17.94 -17.72 19.48
C ALA A 100 -17.37 -18.56 18.33
N ALA A 101 -18.22 -19.27 17.58
CA ALA A 101 -17.81 -20.12 16.46
C ALA A 101 -18.69 -19.87 15.23
N ASP A 102 -18.10 -19.98 14.04
CA ASP A 102 -18.79 -19.88 12.77
C ASP A 102 -18.04 -20.61 11.65
N LEU A 103 -18.75 -20.99 10.59
CA LEU A 103 -18.18 -21.60 9.39
C LEU A 103 -18.12 -20.59 8.24
N ILE A 104 -16.92 -20.38 7.70
CA ILE A 104 -16.68 -19.51 6.56
C ILE A 104 -16.74 -20.36 5.28
N ARG A 105 -17.94 -20.80 4.93
CA ARG A 105 -18.17 -21.60 3.71
C ARG A 105 -18.67 -20.74 2.55
N ASP A 106 -19.67 -19.93 2.83
CA ASP A 106 -20.43 -19.18 1.83
C ASP A 106 -20.38 -17.68 2.06
N ARG A 107 -19.49 -17.21 2.96
CA ARG A 107 -19.28 -15.78 3.13
C ARG A 107 -18.65 -15.24 1.87
N THR A 108 -19.42 -14.49 1.22
CA THR A 108 -19.12 -13.98 -0.08
C THR A 108 -18.04 -12.93 -0.08
N GLY A 109 -17.15 -13.04 -0.91
CA GLY A 109 -15.87 -12.38 -1.04
C GLY A 109 -14.80 -13.43 -1.25
N ALA A 110 -15.13 -14.72 -1.00
CA ALA A 110 -14.31 -15.81 -1.44
C ALA A 110 -14.42 -15.95 -2.97
N GLU A 111 -13.32 -15.82 -3.65
CA GLU A 111 -13.21 -16.10 -5.06
C GLU A 111 -12.33 -17.33 -5.26
N ARG A 112 -12.86 -18.33 -5.95
CA ARG A 112 -12.09 -19.54 -6.27
C ARG A 112 -11.12 -19.25 -7.42
N VAL A 113 -9.87 -19.69 -7.22
CA VAL A 113 -8.80 -19.62 -8.20
C VAL A 113 -8.17 -21.02 -8.27
N GLY A 114 -8.63 -21.85 -9.20
CA GLY A 114 -8.25 -23.27 -9.22
C GLY A 114 -8.67 -23.99 -7.93
N ASP A 115 -7.72 -24.66 -7.28
CA ASP A 115 -7.90 -25.38 -6.00
C ASP A 115 -7.61 -24.50 -4.77
N ALA A 116 -7.56 -23.19 -4.96
CA ALA A 116 -7.43 -22.20 -3.91
C ALA A 116 -8.66 -21.29 -3.86
N PHE A 117 -8.79 -20.52 -2.78
CA PHE A 117 -9.70 -19.39 -2.70
C PHE A 117 -9.04 -18.22 -2.00
N ILE A 118 -9.50 -17.03 -2.33
CA ILE A 118 -9.03 -15.77 -1.76
C ILE A 118 -10.18 -15.06 -1.06
N LEU A 119 -9.86 -14.36 0.03
CA LEU A 119 -10.78 -13.54 0.81
C LEU A 119 -10.26 -12.12 0.87
N ALA A 120 -11.14 -11.14 0.65
CA ALA A 120 -10.83 -9.72 0.76
C ALA A 120 -11.17 -9.21 2.17
N SER A 121 -10.46 -8.19 2.61
CA SER A 121 -10.65 -7.41 3.85
C SER A 121 -11.12 -8.20 5.09
N PRO A 122 -10.32 -8.29 6.14
CA PRO A 122 -10.63 -9.17 7.28
C PRO A 122 -12.02 -8.95 7.89
N ASP A 123 -12.52 -7.72 7.92
CA ASP A 123 -13.84 -7.38 8.49
C ASP A 123 -15.04 -7.94 7.70
N VAL A 124 -14.83 -8.45 6.49
CA VAL A 124 -15.90 -9.07 5.70
C VAL A 124 -15.96 -10.59 5.86
N TRP A 125 -14.98 -11.20 6.55
CA TRP A 125 -14.94 -12.64 6.75
C TRP A 125 -14.56 -13.09 8.17
N LEU A 126 -13.92 -12.23 8.99
CA LEU A 126 -13.64 -12.47 10.40
C LEU A 126 -14.57 -11.69 11.31
N TRP A 127 -15.04 -12.31 12.37
CA TRP A 127 -15.77 -11.63 13.41
C TRP A 127 -14.85 -10.78 14.28
N THR A 128 -15.27 -9.56 14.60
CA THR A 128 -14.56 -8.67 15.50
C THR A 128 -15.52 -7.87 16.36
N ARG A 129 -15.05 -7.29 17.43
CA ARG A 129 -15.82 -6.34 18.23
C ARG A 129 -16.04 -5.03 17.46
N ARG A 130 -17.12 -4.32 17.79
CA ARG A 130 -17.42 -3.00 17.23
C ARG A 130 -16.31 -1.98 17.52
N ARG A 131 -15.64 -2.09 18.67
CA ARG A 131 -14.45 -1.30 19.02
C ARG A 131 -13.21 -2.10 18.65
N PRO A 132 -12.18 -1.42 18.10
CA PRO A 132 -10.92 -2.08 17.79
C PRO A 132 -10.33 -2.78 19.02
N VAL A 133 -9.82 -3.98 18.82
CA VAL A 133 -9.15 -4.79 19.85
C VAL A 133 -7.89 -5.41 19.26
N GLY A 134 -6.91 -5.65 20.12
CA GLY A 134 -5.74 -6.47 19.81
C GLY A 134 -5.96 -7.93 20.18
N GLY A 135 -5.07 -8.79 19.71
CA GLY A 135 -5.05 -10.19 20.10
C GLY A 135 -4.18 -11.05 19.20
N THR A 136 -4.43 -12.34 19.21
CA THR A 136 -3.66 -13.33 18.45
C THR A 136 -4.57 -14.15 17.54
N LEU A 137 -4.02 -14.53 16.37
CA LEU A 137 -4.68 -15.41 15.42
C LEU A 137 -3.81 -16.63 15.18
N THR A 138 -4.35 -17.82 15.46
CA THR A 138 -3.72 -19.11 15.14
C THR A 138 -4.42 -19.73 13.95
N VAL A 139 -3.67 -20.37 13.06
CA VAL A 139 -4.21 -21.03 11.88
C VAL A 139 -3.70 -22.46 11.80
N THR A 140 -4.62 -23.39 11.63
CA THR A 140 -4.33 -24.80 11.30
C THR A 140 -4.89 -25.13 9.94
N THR A 141 -4.18 -25.98 9.19
CA THR A 141 -4.61 -26.39 7.84
C THR A 141 -4.57 -27.90 7.69
N ALA A 142 -5.48 -28.45 6.92
CA ALA A 142 -5.39 -29.85 6.51
C ALA A 142 -4.10 -30.09 5.71
N THR A 143 -3.64 -31.33 5.70
CA THR A 143 -2.40 -31.74 5.00
C THR A 143 -2.45 -31.32 3.52
N GLY A 144 -1.39 -30.69 3.05
CA GLY A 144 -1.27 -30.20 1.66
C GLY A 144 -1.88 -28.82 1.41
N LEU A 145 -2.66 -28.29 2.35
CA LEU A 145 -3.26 -26.96 2.22
C LEU A 145 -2.45 -25.91 2.99
N ARG A 146 -2.55 -24.67 2.54
CA ARG A 146 -1.91 -23.50 3.16
C ARG A 146 -2.92 -22.39 3.45
N ALA A 147 -2.59 -21.57 4.44
CA ALA A 147 -3.26 -20.32 4.72
C ALA A 147 -2.20 -19.20 4.72
N VAL A 148 -2.39 -18.21 3.89
CA VAL A 148 -1.48 -17.08 3.78
C VAL A 148 -2.25 -15.80 4.09
N LEU A 149 -1.81 -15.12 5.15
CA LEU A 149 -2.52 -14.02 5.76
C LEU A 149 -1.64 -12.75 5.78
N PRO A 150 -2.24 -11.56 5.63
CA PRO A 150 -1.50 -10.31 5.63
C PRO A 150 -1.02 -9.88 7.03
N PHE A 151 -1.39 -10.59 8.09
CA PHE A 151 -1.09 -10.20 9.46
C PHE A 151 0.39 -10.40 9.83
N PRO A 152 0.95 -9.59 10.75
CA PRO A 152 2.29 -9.81 11.28
C PRO A 152 2.42 -11.18 11.96
N ARG A 153 3.43 -11.94 11.59
CA ARG A 153 3.75 -13.21 12.25
C ARG A 153 4.35 -12.94 13.63
N ARG A 154 4.03 -13.78 14.58
CA ARG A 154 4.65 -13.79 15.90
C ARG A 154 6.06 -14.39 15.81
N ASP A 155 6.99 -13.84 16.58
CA ASP A 155 8.38 -14.29 16.60
C ASP A 155 8.52 -15.75 17.08
N ASP A 156 7.62 -16.21 17.95
CA ASP A 156 7.58 -17.58 18.47
C ASP A 156 6.98 -18.60 17.48
N GLY A 157 6.50 -18.14 16.32
CA GLY A 157 5.87 -19.00 15.31
C GLY A 157 4.48 -19.50 15.67
N SER A 158 3.89 -19.07 16.80
CA SER A 158 2.58 -19.57 17.29
C SER A 158 1.38 -19.02 16.50
N GLY A 159 1.61 -18.16 15.50
CA GLY A 159 0.54 -17.54 14.72
C GLY A 159 0.83 -16.09 14.35
N TYR A 160 -0.16 -15.24 14.46
CA TYR A 160 -0.13 -13.86 14.03
C TYR A 160 -0.57 -12.91 15.14
N ASP A 161 0.05 -11.74 15.22
CA ASP A 161 -0.48 -10.61 15.98
C ASP A 161 -1.55 -9.91 15.15
N VAL A 162 -2.69 -9.61 15.74
CA VAL A 162 -3.79 -8.93 15.06
C VAL A 162 -4.15 -7.63 15.77
N ASP A 163 -4.41 -6.60 14.95
CA ASP A 163 -5.01 -5.33 15.36
C ASP A 163 -6.21 -5.07 14.46
N THR A 164 -7.40 -5.21 15.04
CA THR A 164 -8.64 -5.09 14.26
C THR A 164 -8.93 -3.67 13.79
N SER A 165 -8.18 -2.66 14.25
CA SER A 165 -8.29 -1.28 13.74
C SER A 165 -7.98 -1.18 12.24
N THR A 166 -7.11 -2.07 11.74
CA THR A 166 -6.70 -2.12 10.32
C THR A 166 -7.61 -2.99 9.45
N TRP A 167 -8.52 -3.76 10.03
CA TRP A 167 -9.29 -4.78 9.31
C TRP A 167 -10.28 -4.22 8.28
N ARG A 168 -10.67 -2.94 8.42
CA ARG A 168 -11.52 -2.23 7.44
C ARG A 168 -10.76 -1.75 6.20
N LEU A 169 -9.44 -1.88 6.20
CA LEU A 169 -8.64 -1.62 5.02
C LEU A 169 -8.65 -2.85 4.12
N LEU A 170 -8.57 -2.62 2.81
CA LEU A 170 -8.46 -3.72 1.85
C LEU A 170 -7.22 -4.56 2.12
N SER A 171 -7.37 -5.87 1.93
CA SER A 171 -6.29 -6.86 1.94
C SER A 171 -6.73 -8.12 1.21
N VAL A 172 -5.82 -9.05 1.02
CA VAL A 172 -6.10 -10.38 0.47
C VAL A 172 -5.51 -11.43 1.38
N ALA A 173 -6.30 -12.45 1.70
CA ALA A 173 -5.86 -13.69 2.33
C ALA A 173 -6.10 -14.83 1.34
N ALA A 174 -5.17 -15.78 1.22
CA ALA A 174 -5.28 -16.92 0.33
C ALA A 174 -5.28 -18.23 1.12
N PHE A 175 -6.11 -19.18 0.70
CA PHE A 175 -6.32 -20.47 1.35
C PHE A 175 -6.41 -21.58 0.30
N GLY A 176 -5.86 -22.75 0.61
CA GLY A 176 -5.93 -23.91 -0.27
C GLY A 176 -4.57 -24.35 -0.78
N ASP A 177 -4.54 -24.95 -1.97
CA ASP A 177 -3.28 -25.28 -2.65
C ASP A 177 -2.75 -24.03 -3.36
N VAL A 178 -1.94 -23.26 -2.63
CA VAL A 178 -1.28 -22.05 -3.12
C VAL A 178 0.23 -22.21 -3.04
N ASP A 179 0.89 -21.77 -4.09
CA ASP A 179 2.36 -21.72 -4.09
C ASP A 179 2.82 -20.50 -3.29
N VAL A 180 3.69 -20.75 -2.32
CA VAL A 180 4.16 -19.72 -1.38
C VAL A 180 5.66 -19.88 -1.19
N HIS A 181 6.40 -18.84 -1.44
CA HIS A 181 7.82 -18.82 -1.13
C HIS A 181 8.24 -17.52 -0.46
N ARG A 182 9.45 -17.46 0.06
CA ARG A 182 9.99 -16.32 0.78
C ARG A 182 11.17 -15.75 0.04
N LEU A 183 11.10 -14.49 -0.26
CA LEU A 183 12.14 -13.72 -0.92
C LEU A 183 12.79 -12.76 0.08
N PRO A 184 14.00 -13.07 0.60
CA PRO A 184 14.76 -12.12 1.41
C PRO A 184 15.34 -11.03 0.52
N VAL A 185 15.00 -9.78 0.80
CA VAL A 185 15.46 -8.63 0.01
C VAL A 185 15.52 -7.35 0.85
N ALA A 186 16.58 -6.57 0.69
CA ALA A 186 16.74 -5.24 1.29
C ALA A 186 16.43 -5.20 2.81
N GLY A 187 16.80 -6.26 3.53
CA GLY A 187 16.60 -6.38 4.98
C GLY A 187 15.16 -6.68 5.41
N ALA A 188 14.34 -7.15 4.49
CA ALA A 188 12.97 -7.63 4.70
C ALA A 188 12.79 -9.05 4.15
N GLU A 189 11.67 -9.68 4.49
CA GLU A 189 11.18 -10.90 3.87
C GLU A 189 9.88 -10.61 3.11
N LEU A 190 9.89 -10.76 1.79
CA LEU A 190 8.66 -10.76 1.01
C LEU A 190 8.11 -12.20 0.99
N GLU A 191 6.90 -12.38 1.47
CA GLU A 191 6.16 -13.63 1.31
C GLU A 191 5.37 -13.52 0.00
N VAL A 192 5.79 -14.30 -1.00
CA VAL A 192 5.24 -14.24 -2.35
C VAL A 192 4.27 -15.38 -2.55
N ILE A 193 3.04 -15.05 -2.96
CA ILE A 193 2.03 -16.01 -3.41
C ILE A 193 1.87 -15.81 -4.90
N THR A 194 2.01 -16.89 -5.67
CA THR A 194 1.54 -16.90 -7.06
C THR A 194 0.23 -17.68 -7.11
N LEU A 195 -0.84 -17.00 -7.55
CA LEU A 195 -2.14 -17.64 -7.74
C LEU A 195 -2.10 -18.59 -8.94
N PRO A 196 -2.93 -19.64 -8.95
CA PRO A 196 -3.04 -20.54 -10.09
C PRO A 196 -3.40 -19.81 -11.37
N GLY A 197 -2.69 -20.12 -12.46
CA GLY A 197 -2.92 -19.52 -13.78
C GLY A 197 -1.76 -19.81 -14.73
N GLU A 198 -1.99 -19.62 -16.02
CA GLU A 198 -0.94 -19.74 -17.04
C GLU A 198 0.02 -18.56 -16.94
N ARG A 199 1.32 -18.81 -16.96
CA ARG A 199 2.37 -17.77 -16.99
C ARG A 199 3.61 -18.28 -17.68
N HIS A 200 4.27 -17.39 -18.40
CA HIS A 200 5.54 -17.68 -19.06
C HIS A 200 6.73 -17.56 -18.07
N MET A 201 6.69 -16.57 -17.18
CA MET A 201 7.72 -16.37 -16.17
C MET A 201 7.69 -17.49 -15.13
N VAL A 202 8.86 -18.08 -14.89
CA VAL A 202 9.07 -19.04 -13.79
C VAL A 202 9.26 -18.29 -12.46
N ASP A 203 9.18 -19.00 -11.32
CA ASP A 203 9.29 -18.37 -10.00
C ASP A 203 10.59 -17.59 -9.81
N ALA A 204 11.71 -18.10 -10.31
CA ALA A 204 12.99 -17.39 -10.26
C ALA A 204 12.98 -16.04 -11.01
N ASP A 205 12.21 -15.92 -12.09
CA ASP A 205 12.03 -14.66 -12.81
C ASP A 205 11.13 -13.71 -12.05
N VAL A 206 10.06 -14.22 -11.42
CA VAL A 206 9.17 -13.44 -10.53
C VAL A 206 9.98 -12.91 -9.35
N ASP A 207 10.83 -13.74 -8.74
CA ASP A 207 11.71 -13.33 -7.64
C ASP A 207 12.70 -12.25 -8.05
N ARG A 208 13.31 -12.40 -9.23
CA ARG A 208 14.24 -11.40 -9.78
C ARG A 208 13.55 -10.05 -10.00
N TRP A 209 12.34 -10.06 -10.58
CA TRP A 209 11.54 -8.85 -10.79
C TRP A 209 11.12 -8.19 -9.47
N LEU A 210 10.52 -8.94 -8.55
CA LEU A 210 10.08 -8.42 -7.25
C LEU A 210 11.25 -7.96 -6.39
N GLY A 211 12.38 -8.70 -6.46
CA GLY A 211 13.63 -8.33 -5.78
C GLY A 211 14.15 -6.98 -6.26
N ALA A 212 14.24 -6.77 -7.58
CA ALA A 212 14.67 -5.51 -8.17
C ALA A 212 13.75 -4.34 -7.78
N ALA A 213 12.42 -4.55 -7.79
CA ALA A 213 11.45 -3.54 -7.36
C ALA A 213 11.58 -3.20 -5.87
N ALA A 214 11.76 -4.19 -5.00
CA ALA A 214 11.93 -3.97 -3.57
C ALA A 214 13.26 -3.28 -3.23
N GLU A 215 14.34 -3.61 -3.93
CA GLU A 215 15.63 -2.92 -3.83
C GLU A 215 15.50 -1.45 -4.27
N ALA A 216 14.78 -1.19 -5.35
CA ALA A 216 14.50 0.17 -5.79
C ALA A 216 13.78 0.96 -4.68
N VAL A 217 12.70 0.39 -4.11
CA VAL A 217 11.94 1.01 -3.02
C VAL A 217 12.80 1.25 -1.77
N ALA A 218 13.70 0.35 -1.43
CA ALA A 218 14.59 0.53 -0.30
C ALA A 218 15.50 1.76 -0.43
N THR A 219 15.82 2.21 -1.65
CA THR A 219 16.61 3.43 -1.87
C THR A 219 15.84 4.71 -1.48
N GLY A 220 14.51 4.67 -1.42
CA GLY A 220 13.64 5.75 -0.95
C GLY A 220 13.42 5.74 0.58
N ALA A 221 13.84 4.70 1.28
CA ALA A 221 13.63 4.55 2.73
C ALA A 221 14.70 5.27 3.59
N GLY A 222 15.26 6.35 3.08
CA GLY A 222 16.27 7.16 3.79
C GLY A 222 17.63 6.48 3.89
N PRO A 223 18.48 6.87 4.86
CA PRO A 223 19.87 6.41 4.95
C PRO A 223 20.02 4.91 5.21
N ALA A 224 19.03 4.30 5.87
CA ALA A 224 19.07 2.87 6.21
C ALA A 224 18.97 1.97 4.96
N ARG A 225 18.39 2.46 3.87
CA ARG A 225 18.20 1.73 2.60
C ARG A 225 17.66 0.33 2.80
N ARG A 226 16.62 0.22 3.62
CA ARG A 226 15.92 -1.03 3.91
C ARG A 226 14.48 -0.92 3.42
N PHE A 227 13.91 -2.04 3.03
CA PHE A 227 12.49 -2.09 2.71
C PHE A 227 11.65 -1.55 3.90
N PRO A 228 10.53 -0.83 3.66
CA PRO A 228 9.81 -0.09 4.72
C PRO A 228 9.28 -0.94 5.88
N PHE A 229 9.09 -2.23 5.66
CA PHE A 229 8.59 -3.18 6.65
C PHE A 229 9.48 -4.42 6.69
N ALA A 230 9.59 -5.07 7.84
CA ALA A 230 10.36 -6.31 7.98
C ALA A 230 9.75 -7.48 7.18
N ARG A 231 8.44 -7.43 6.90
CA ARG A 231 7.72 -8.41 6.08
C ARG A 231 6.63 -7.69 5.27
N ALA A 232 6.41 -8.16 4.05
CA ALA A 232 5.24 -7.79 3.25
C ALA A 232 4.73 -9.02 2.49
N LEU A 233 3.41 -9.07 2.26
CA LEU A 233 2.78 -10.10 1.46
C LEU A 233 2.63 -9.60 0.02
N ILE A 234 3.14 -10.35 -0.94
CA ILE A 234 3.00 -10.05 -2.37
C ILE A 234 2.14 -11.14 -3.01
N VAL A 235 1.05 -10.73 -3.62
CA VAL A 235 0.16 -11.61 -4.38
C VAL A 235 0.37 -11.34 -5.87
N VAL A 236 0.83 -12.34 -6.60
CA VAL A 236 0.96 -12.30 -8.05
C VAL A 236 -0.20 -13.06 -8.66
N GLU A 237 -1.03 -12.37 -9.45
CA GLU A 237 -2.17 -12.96 -10.14
C GLU A 237 -1.88 -13.02 -11.65
N PRO A 238 -1.71 -14.23 -12.24
CA PRO A 238 -1.61 -14.39 -13.67
C PRO A 238 -2.92 -13.95 -14.37
N VAL A 239 -2.79 -13.10 -15.39
CA VAL A 239 -3.92 -12.61 -16.19
C VAL A 239 -3.59 -12.68 -17.67
N ARG A 240 -4.61 -12.66 -18.53
CA ARG A 240 -4.39 -12.62 -19.98
C ARG A 240 -3.68 -11.32 -20.38
N GLY A 241 -2.67 -11.44 -21.21
CA GLY A 241 -1.97 -10.28 -21.78
C GLY A 241 -0.46 -10.34 -21.58
N ASP A 242 0.17 -9.19 -21.72
CA ASP A 242 1.60 -8.99 -21.64
C ASP A 242 1.92 -8.02 -20.47
N GLY A 243 3.16 -8.02 -19.98
CA GLY A 243 3.65 -7.07 -18.97
C GLY A 243 2.92 -7.13 -17.63
N VAL A 244 2.85 -6.00 -16.93
CA VAL A 244 2.20 -5.82 -15.63
C VAL A 244 1.06 -4.80 -15.79
N PRO A 245 -0.16 -5.23 -16.15
CA PRO A 245 -1.22 -4.29 -16.49
C PRO A 245 -1.79 -3.51 -15.30
N PHE A 246 -1.59 -3.98 -14.07
CA PHE A 246 -2.13 -3.34 -12.88
C PHE A 246 -1.44 -3.84 -11.60
N GLY A 247 -1.40 -2.96 -10.60
CA GLY A 247 -1.00 -3.27 -9.23
C GLY A 247 -1.87 -2.54 -8.21
N MET A 248 -1.81 -2.96 -6.96
CA MET A 248 -2.45 -2.27 -5.87
C MET A 248 -1.79 -2.61 -4.53
N VAL A 249 -1.45 -1.58 -3.74
CA VAL A 249 -1.07 -1.75 -2.34
C VAL A 249 -2.30 -1.75 -1.44
N THR A 250 -2.33 -2.70 -0.51
CA THR A 250 -3.34 -2.78 0.54
C THR A 250 -2.68 -2.88 1.92
N ARG A 251 -3.43 -2.57 2.98
CA ARG A 251 -2.88 -2.47 4.33
C ARG A 251 -3.78 -3.11 5.40
N GLY A 252 -4.80 -3.85 5.00
CA GLY A 252 -5.68 -4.55 5.94
C GLY A 252 -4.96 -5.70 6.64
N GLY A 253 -4.70 -5.53 7.93
CA GLY A 253 -3.92 -6.48 8.72
C GLY A 253 -2.41 -6.31 8.64
N GLY A 254 -1.86 -5.91 7.49
CA GLY A 254 -0.42 -5.74 7.26
C GLY A 254 -0.09 -5.16 5.90
N PRO A 255 1.20 -4.90 5.60
CA PRO A 255 1.62 -4.40 4.29
C PRO A 255 1.49 -5.49 3.23
N GLN A 256 0.82 -5.17 2.14
CA GLN A 256 0.55 -6.11 1.06
C GLN A 256 0.52 -5.39 -0.29
N ALA A 257 0.97 -6.06 -1.34
CA ALA A 257 0.75 -5.66 -2.72
C ALA A 257 0.15 -6.81 -3.53
N THR A 258 -0.78 -6.48 -4.42
CA THR A 258 -1.27 -7.39 -5.45
C THR A 258 -0.82 -6.86 -6.80
N LEU A 259 -0.22 -7.73 -7.62
CA LEU A 259 0.30 -7.39 -8.93
C LEU A 259 -0.29 -8.36 -9.96
N LEU A 260 -0.89 -7.81 -11.01
CA LEU A 260 -1.37 -8.61 -12.14
C LEU A 260 -0.22 -8.82 -13.11
N LEU A 261 0.09 -10.08 -13.42
CA LEU A 261 1.17 -10.46 -14.33
C LEU A 261 0.57 -11.07 -15.61
N GLY A 262 0.87 -10.50 -16.75
CA GLY A 262 0.43 -11.03 -18.03
C GLY A 262 0.96 -12.46 -18.26
N GLU A 263 0.10 -13.36 -18.74
CA GLU A 263 0.47 -14.76 -19.01
C GLU A 263 1.66 -14.90 -19.96
N ARG A 264 1.84 -13.93 -20.88
CA ARG A 264 2.94 -13.87 -21.86
C ARG A 264 4.10 -12.98 -21.44
N ALA A 265 4.02 -12.34 -20.27
CA ALA A 265 5.08 -11.48 -19.77
C ALA A 265 6.42 -12.24 -19.68
N ARG A 266 7.49 -11.60 -20.08
CA ARG A 266 8.87 -12.12 -20.01
C ARG A 266 9.66 -11.25 -19.04
N ILE A 267 10.65 -11.84 -18.39
CA ILE A 267 11.46 -11.10 -17.42
C ILE A 267 12.13 -9.86 -18.05
N ASP A 268 12.60 -9.97 -19.28
CA ASP A 268 13.27 -8.85 -19.97
C ASP A 268 12.30 -7.70 -20.31
N ASP A 269 10.98 -7.96 -20.33
CA ASP A 269 9.93 -6.98 -20.61
C ASP A 269 9.39 -6.32 -19.32
N VAL A 270 9.65 -6.93 -18.14
CA VAL A 270 9.06 -6.48 -16.86
C VAL A 270 10.08 -6.13 -15.79
N ILE A 271 11.37 -6.44 -15.99
CA ILE A 271 12.39 -6.18 -14.97
C ILE A 271 12.50 -4.70 -14.62
N ASP A 272 12.29 -3.83 -15.56
CA ASP A 272 12.29 -2.38 -15.44
C ASP A 272 10.86 -1.77 -15.46
N ASP A 273 9.81 -2.59 -15.42
CA ASP A 273 8.43 -2.12 -15.34
C ASP A 273 8.22 -1.23 -14.11
N TRP A 274 7.39 -0.21 -14.29
CA TRP A 274 7.19 0.80 -13.24
C TRP A 274 6.15 0.39 -12.19
N VAL A 275 5.22 -0.53 -12.50
CA VAL A 275 4.05 -0.84 -11.66
C VAL A 275 4.47 -1.39 -10.31
N ALA A 276 5.38 -2.38 -10.27
CA ALA A 276 5.81 -2.96 -9.00
C ALA A 276 6.52 -1.93 -8.10
N VAL A 277 7.36 -1.06 -8.66
CA VAL A 277 8.05 0.00 -7.90
C VAL A 277 7.04 1.05 -7.42
N HIS A 278 6.06 1.44 -8.25
CA HIS A 278 4.99 2.36 -7.88
C HIS A 278 4.22 1.83 -6.68
N GLU A 279 3.69 0.62 -6.79
CA GLU A 279 2.87 0.03 -5.73
C GLU A 279 3.66 -0.16 -4.43
N LEU A 280 4.83 -0.76 -4.50
CA LEU A 280 5.63 -0.97 -3.30
C LEU A 280 6.09 0.36 -2.67
N SER A 281 6.26 1.43 -3.46
CA SER A 281 6.65 2.74 -2.94
C SER A 281 5.56 3.40 -2.09
N HIS A 282 4.28 3.06 -2.27
CA HIS A 282 3.24 3.47 -1.34
C HIS A 282 3.53 3.07 0.11
N LEU A 283 4.30 2.01 0.33
CA LEU A 283 4.69 1.57 1.67
C LEU A 283 5.71 2.51 2.35
N LEU A 284 6.36 3.40 1.61
CA LEU A 284 7.32 4.39 2.14
C LEU A 284 6.65 5.48 2.98
N HIS A 285 5.39 5.82 2.71
CA HIS A 285 4.71 6.91 3.39
C HIS A 285 3.51 6.43 4.24
N PRO A 286 3.05 7.20 5.24
CA PRO A 286 1.83 6.92 5.98
C PRO A 286 0.60 6.84 5.07
N LEU A 287 -0.48 6.22 5.55
CA LEU A 287 -1.77 6.22 4.85
C LEU A 287 -2.33 7.64 4.83
N VAL A 288 -2.62 8.18 3.64
CA VAL A 288 -3.25 9.50 3.45
C VAL A 288 -4.74 9.39 3.09
N GLY A 289 -5.46 10.49 3.08
CA GLY A 289 -6.87 10.55 2.67
C GLY A 289 -7.06 10.16 1.21
N LEU A 290 -8.20 9.57 0.86
CA LEU A 290 -8.53 9.25 -0.54
C LEU A 290 -8.73 10.50 -1.40
N ASP A 291 -9.11 11.61 -0.79
CA ASP A 291 -9.21 12.94 -1.37
C ASP A 291 -7.85 13.63 -1.57
N GLU A 292 -6.82 13.12 -0.90
CA GLU A 292 -5.43 13.56 -1.00
C GLU A 292 -4.59 12.65 -1.91
N ALA A 293 -5.21 12.03 -2.93
CA ALA A 293 -4.53 11.18 -3.91
C ALA A 293 -3.38 11.91 -4.62
N TRP A 294 -3.44 13.24 -4.77
CA TRP A 294 -2.32 14.06 -5.27
C TRP A 294 -1.01 13.80 -4.51
N PHE A 295 -1.10 13.50 -3.19
CA PHE A 295 0.10 13.18 -2.41
C PHE A 295 0.47 11.70 -2.55
N GLY A 296 -0.46 10.78 -2.23
CA GLY A 296 -0.15 9.35 -2.24
C GLY A 296 0.25 8.84 -3.62
N GLU A 297 -0.61 9.04 -4.61
CA GLU A 297 -0.35 8.62 -6.00
C GLU A 297 0.75 9.47 -6.66
N GLY A 298 0.78 10.76 -6.32
CA GLY A 298 1.81 11.67 -6.85
C GLY A 298 3.21 11.30 -6.36
N LEU A 299 3.38 10.99 -5.08
CA LEU A 299 4.66 10.57 -4.54
C LEU A 299 5.07 9.20 -5.11
N ALA A 300 4.14 8.25 -5.27
CA ALA A 300 4.43 6.97 -5.89
C ALA A 300 4.79 7.14 -7.38
N THR A 301 4.14 8.05 -8.10
CA THR A 301 4.49 8.40 -9.49
C THR A 301 5.86 9.06 -9.61
N TRP A 302 6.27 9.88 -8.66
CA TRP A 302 7.63 10.39 -8.54
C TRP A 302 8.62 9.26 -8.26
N HIS A 303 8.33 8.42 -7.28
CA HIS A 303 9.16 7.31 -6.86
C HIS A 303 9.35 6.26 -7.96
N GLN A 304 8.32 5.91 -8.74
CA GLN A 304 8.45 4.92 -9.83
C GLN A 304 9.52 5.29 -10.85
N VAL A 305 9.83 6.57 -11.02
CA VAL A 305 10.89 7.03 -11.90
C VAL A 305 12.23 7.12 -11.16
N VAL A 306 12.26 7.87 -10.05
CA VAL A 306 13.50 8.18 -9.33
C VAL A 306 14.14 6.93 -8.72
N LEU A 307 13.35 6.02 -8.16
CA LEU A 307 13.88 4.84 -7.49
C LEU A 307 14.42 3.82 -8.50
N ARG A 308 13.80 3.68 -9.68
CA ARG A 308 14.36 2.85 -10.76
C ARG A 308 15.68 3.40 -11.28
N ALA A 309 15.80 4.72 -11.45
CA ALA A 309 17.06 5.34 -11.84
C ALA A 309 18.17 5.09 -10.80
N ARG A 310 17.86 5.19 -9.51
CA ARG A 310 18.83 4.97 -8.41
C ARG A 310 19.37 3.54 -8.36
N THR A 311 18.67 2.58 -8.90
CA THR A 311 19.10 1.17 -8.97
C THR A 311 19.61 0.76 -10.35
N GLY A 312 19.56 1.67 -11.33
CA GLY A 312 20.00 1.39 -12.70
C GLY A 312 19.03 0.51 -13.50
N LEU A 313 17.77 0.37 -13.04
CA LEU A 313 16.71 -0.26 -13.83
C LEU A 313 16.35 0.57 -15.06
N ILE A 314 16.48 1.89 -14.96
CA ILE A 314 16.48 2.83 -16.09
C ILE A 314 17.69 3.75 -15.95
N ASP A 315 18.20 4.28 -17.05
CA ASP A 315 19.30 5.23 -16.98
C ASP A 315 18.84 6.65 -16.59
N GLU A 316 19.80 7.55 -16.30
CA GLU A 316 19.49 8.90 -15.80
C GLU A 316 18.80 9.72 -16.89
N ASP A 317 19.21 9.60 -18.14
CA ASP A 317 18.65 10.40 -19.25
C ASP A 317 17.19 9.99 -19.48
N ASP A 318 16.91 8.68 -19.50
CA ASP A 318 15.55 8.14 -19.62
C ASP A 318 14.66 8.54 -18.45
N ALA A 319 15.22 8.55 -17.23
CA ALA A 319 14.46 8.98 -16.05
C ALA A 319 14.05 10.45 -16.11
N TRP A 320 14.97 11.35 -16.49
CA TRP A 320 14.64 12.76 -16.64
C TRP A 320 13.68 13.01 -17.79
N ALA A 321 13.82 12.29 -18.92
CA ALA A 321 12.89 12.34 -20.03
C ALA A 321 11.50 11.86 -19.62
N ALA A 322 11.40 10.76 -18.88
CA ALA A 322 10.13 10.21 -18.38
C ALA A 322 9.40 11.19 -17.45
N LEU A 323 10.13 11.92 -16.57
CA LEU A 323 9.54 12.96 -15.73
C LEU A 323 9.01 14.12 -16.57
N ARG A 324 9.76 14.58 -17.57
CA ARG A 324 9.32 15.65 -18.46
C ARG A 324 8.05 15.28 -19.21
N ASP A 325 8.07 14.12 -19.88
CA ASP A 325 6.92 13.60 -20.62
C ASP A 325 5.70 13.42 -19.72
N GLY A 326 5.92 12.94 -18.50
CA GLY A 326 4.88 12.79 -17.50
C GLY A 326 4.26 14.11 -17.08
N PHE A 327 5.08 15.13 -16.81
CA PHE A 327 4.60 16.47 -16.43
C PHE A 327 3.86 17.14 -17.60
N GLU A 328 4.33 16.98 -18.83
CA GLU A 328 3.62 17.49 -20.02
C GLU A 328 2.26 16.77 -20.22
N ARG A 329 2.20 15.45 -20.03
CA ARG A 329 0.94 14.69 -20.05
C ARG A 329 -0.01 15.13 -18.94
N GLY A 330 0.50 15.34 -17.72
CA GLY A 330 -0.29 15.80 -16.57
C GLY A 330 -0.87 17.19 -16.83
N ARG A 331 -0.06 18.12 -17.34
CA ARG A 331 -0.50 19.47 -17.74
C ARG A 331 -1.55 19.41 -18.85
N ALA A 332 -1.29 18.67 -19.91
CA ALA A 332 -2.26 18.50 -21.01
C ALA A 332 -3.57 17.84 -20.52
N ALA A 333 -3.52 16.93 -19.55
CA ALA A 333 -4.71 16.32 -18.95
C ALA A 333 -5.50 17.33 -18.10
N ALA A 334 -4.82 18.23 -17.40
CA ALA A 334 -5.43 19.30 -16.61
C ALA A 334 -6.16 20.33 -17.47
N GLU A 335 -5.66 20.58 -18.68
CA GLU A 335 -6.22 21.52 -19.66
C GLU A 335 -7.39 20.91 -20.47
N ARG A 336 -7.55 19.58 -20.49
CA ARG A 336 -8.61 18.90 -21.24
C ARG A 336 -9.95 18.98 -20.54
N GLY A 337 -11.01 19.20 -21.34
CA GLY A 337 -12.39 19.21 -20.88
C GLY A 337 -12.95 20.62 -20.67
N PRO A 338 -14.27 20.72 -20.40
CA PRO A 338 -14.97 22.01 -20.30
C PRO A 338 -14.62 22.79 -19.00
N TRP A 339 -13.99 22.14 -18.03
CA TRP A 339 -13.65 22.72 -16.73
C TRP A 339 -12.22 22.37 -16.33
N THR A 340 -11.41 23.38 -16.14
CA THR A 340 -10.12 23.24 -15.48
C THR A 340 -10.32 23.25 -13.97
N LEU A 341 -9.97 22.15 -13.30
CA LEU A 341 -10.05 22.05 -11.84
C LEU A 341 -8.67 22.26 -11.22
N PRO A 342 -8.58 22.98 -10.11
CA PRO A 342 -7.40 22.95 -9.26
C PRO A 342 -6.99 21.52 -8.93
N LEU A 343 -5.68 21.25 -8.80
CA LEU A 343 -5.16 19.89 -8.52
C LEU A 343 -5.79 19.27 -7.27
N ARG A 344 -6.01 20.07 -6.22
CA ARG A 344 -6.69 19.62 -5.00
C ARG A 344 -8.11 19.07 -5.30
N GLU A 345 -8.88 19.77 -6.11
CA GLU A 345 -10.23 19.34 -6.47
C GLU A 345 -10.20 18.15 -7.45
N ALA A 346 -9.28 18.16 -8.41
CA ALA A 346 -9.07 17.04 -9.32
C ALA A 346 -8.73 15.76 -8.57
N SER A 347 -7.88 15.85 -7.54
CA SER A 347 -7.53 14.76 -6.63
C SER A 347 -8.75 14.19 -5.89
N ALA A 348 -9.56 15.05 -5.28
CA ALA A 348 -10.78 14.63 -4.57
C ALA A 348 -11.80 13.95 -5.49
N ARG A 349 -11.83 14.32 -6.77
CA ARG A 349 -12.75 13.80 -7.79
C ARG A 349 -12.12 12.75 -8.72
N MET A 350 -10.87 12.37 -8.46
CA MET A 350 -10.06 11.53 -9.35
C MET A 350 -10.81 10.27 -9.79
N ARG A 351 -11.37 9.52 -8.84
CA ARG A 351 -12.09 8.26 -9.12
C ARG A 351 -13.43 8.48 -9.79
N ALA A 352 -14.16 9.50 -9.37
CA ALA A 352 -15.50 9.78 -9.89
C ALA A 352 -15.49 10.34 -11.32
N GLU A 353 -14.44 11.11 -11.68
CA GLU A 353 -14.35 11.81 -12.96
C GLU A 353 -13.22 11.30 -13.86
N GLY A 354 -12.48 10.26 -13.45
CA GLY A 354 -11.39 9.69 -14.24
C GLY A 354 -10.16 10.62 -14.39
N ARG A 355 -9.89 11.47 -13.39
CA ARG A 355 -8.80 12.46 -13.44
C ARG A 355 -7.45 11.89 -13.00
N TRP A 356 -7.16 10.65 -13.42
CA TRP A 356 -5.98 9.91 -12.99
C TRP A 356 -4.68 10.61 -13.43
N VAL A 357 -4.54 10.90 -14.72
CA VAL A 357 -3.30 11.45 -15.29
C VAL A 357 -2.98 12.83 -14.71
N GLN A 358 -3.99 13.70 -14.55
CA GLN A 358 -3.83 15.01 -13.92
C GLN A 358 -3.37 14.86 -12.46
N THR A 359 -3.99 13.96 -11.69
CA THR A 359 -3.70 13.78 -10.25
C THR A 359 -2.34 13.14 -10.02
N TYR A 360 -2.01 12.09 -10.75
CA TYR A 360 -0.74 11.35 -10.61
C TYR A 360 0.44 12.24 -10.97
N TRP A 361 0.44 12.80 -12.17
CA TRP A 361 1.56 13.62 -12.64
C TRP A 361 1.58 15.03 -12.02
N GLY A 362 0.42 15.59 -11.68
CA GLY A 362 0.36 16.84 -10.92
C GLY A 362 0.91 16.67 -9.50
N GLY A 363 0.57 15.57 -8.85
CA GLY A 363 1.13 15.21 -7.55
C GLY A 363 2.62 14.90 -7.60
N ALA A 364 3.10 14.19 -8.64
CA ALA A 364 4.53 13.96 -8.86
C ALA A 364 5.30 15.29 -9.09
N ALA A 365 4.67 16.23 -9.78
CA ALA A 365 5.24 17.58 -9.96
C ALA A 365 5.36 18.33 -8.61
N VAL A 366 4.35 18.21 -7.72
CA VAL A 366 4.45 18.75 -6.35
C VAL A 366 5.59 18.07 -5.59
N ALA A 367 5.68 16.73 -5.60
CA ALA A 367 6.73 15.97 -4.92
C ALA A 367 8.13 16.38 -5.42
N PHE A 368 8.29 16.54 -6.72
CA PHE A 368 9.52 17.03 -7.35
C PHE A 368 9.91 18.43 -6.87
N VAL A 369 8.99 19.40 -6.91
CA VAL A 369 9.26 20.77 -6.47
C VAL A 369 9.62 20.81 -4.98
N VAL A 370 8.93 20.01 -4.15
CA VAL A 370 9.21 19.88 -2.72
C VAL A 370 10.59 19.26 -2.48
N ASP A 371 10.96 18.19 -3.20
CA ASP A 371 12.26 17.52 -3.05
C ASP A 371 13.43 18.47 -3.40
N VAL A 372 13.32 19.17 -4.53
CA VAL A 372 14.31 20.16 -4.92
C VAL A 372 14.35 21.33 -3.93
N GLY A 373 13.19 21.80 -3.47
CA GLY A 373 13.08 22.86 -2.47
C GLY A 373 13.78 22.48 -1.16
N LEU A 374 13.53 21.29 -0.63
CA LEU A 374 14.17 20.75 0.57
C LEU A 374 15.70 20.71 0.43
N ARG A 375 16.22 20.22 -0.69
CA ARG A 375 17.67 20.19 -0.95
C ARG A 375 18.27 21.58 -0.96
N ARG A 376 17.58 22.56 -1.54
CA ARG A 376 18.05 23.95 -1.64
C ARG A 376 18.04 24.68 -0.31
N CYS A 377 17.05 24.40 0.56
CA CYS A 377 16.99 25.02 1.88
C CYS A 377 17.75 24.26 2.98
N GLY A 378 18.41 23.13 2.63
CA GLY A 378 19.17 22.31 3.57
C GLY A 378 18.29 21.37 4.41
N GLY A 379 17.05 21.15 4.02
CA GLY A 379 16.08 20.25 4.69
C GLY A 379 16.19 18.78 4.29
N GLY A 380 17.20 18.41 3.48
CA GLY A 380 17.38 17.02 3.01
C GLY A 380 16.54 16.70 1.79
N SER A 381 15.75 15.65 1.82
CA SER A 381 14.92 15.17 0.72
C SER A 381 13.52 14.78 1.21
N ILE A 382 12.56 14.66 0.29
CA ILE A 382 11.23 14.18 0.61
C ILE A 382 11.28 12.73 1.13
N ASP A 383 12.22 11.91 0.64
CA ASP A 383 12.45 10.54 1.09
C ASP A 383 12.81 10.50 2.58
N GLU A 384 13.71 11.39 3.03
CA GLU A 384 14.10 11.47 4.44
C GLU A 384 12.93 11.88 5.34
N VAL A 385 12.06 12.76 4.85
CA VAL A 385 10.85 13.17 5.56
C VAL A 385 9.89 11.98 5.75
N VAL A 386 9.58 11.26 4.67
CA VAL A 386 8.64 10.12 4.76
C VAL A 386 9.25 8.94 5.51
N ALA A 387 10.56 8.71 5.38
CA ALA A 387 11.27 7.69 6.15
C ALA A 387 11.25 8.01 7.66
N GLY A 388 11.42 9.28 8.06
CA GLY A 388 11.28 9.71 9.44
C GLY A 388 9.88 9.45 9.99
N LEU A 389 8.84 9.79 9.25
CA LEU A 389 7.46 9.50 9.61
C LEU A 389 7.19 7.99 9.68
N ARG A 390 7.78 7.21 8.78
CA ARG A 390 7.67 5.74 8.78
C ARG A 390 8.33 5.13 10.02
N ALA A 391 9.46 5.66 10.47
CA ALA A 391 10.14 5.21 11.68
C ALA A 391 9.30 5.47 12.96
N GLU A 392 8.49 6.54 12.98
CA GLU A 392 7.52 6.82 14.04
C GLU A 392 6.33 5.87 14.04
N GLN A 393 6.07 5.18 12.92
CA GLN A 393 4.95 4.25 12.74
C GLN A 393 5.45 2.89 12.20
N PRO A 394 6.14 2.07 12.99
CA PRO A 394 6.79 0.84 12.52
C PRO A 394 5.81 -0.25 12.06
N ARG A 395 4.54 -0.15 12.42
CA ARG A 395 3.46 -1.05 11.99
C ARG A 395 2.49 -0.34 11.06
N VAL A 396 1.68 -1.10 10.34
CA VAL A 396 0.56 -0.52 9.59
C VAL A 396 -0.42 0.11 10.57
N ASP A 397 -0.84 1.34 10.27
CA ASP A 397 -1.83 2.08 11.04
C ASP A 397 -3.00 2.44 10.09
N ALA A 398 -4.23 2.22 10.55
CA ALA A 398 -5.43 2.64 9.83
C ALA A 398 -5.66 4.16 9.90
N ARG A 399 -4.95 4.84 10.79
CA ARG A 399 -5.04 6.30 10.92
C ARG A 399 -4.46 6.96 9.68
N ARG A 400 -5.26 7.81 9.07
CA ARG A 400 -4.82 8.66 7.96
C ARG A 400 -4.07 9.87 8.48
N VAL A 401 -2.91 10.11 7.88
CA VAL A 401 -2.12 11.32 8.14
C VAL A 401 -2.45 12.32 7.04
N PRO A 402 -2.92 13.53 7.36
CA PRO A 402 -3.15 14.55 6.33
C PRO A 402 -1.85 14.89 5.58
N ALA A 403 -1.92 15.01 4.26
CA ALA A 403 -0.76 15.41 3.45
C ALA A 403 -0.19 16.75 3.90
N SER A 404 -1.04 17.68 4.35
CA SER A 404 -0.62 18.96 4.93
C SER A 404 0.28 18.81 6.17
N ALA A 405 0.02 17.81 7.02
CA ALA A 405 0.88 17.52 8.19
C ALA A 405 2.25 16.97 7.76
N ILE A 406 2.29 16.17 6.68
CA ILE A 406 3.55 15.67 6.12
C ILE A 406 4.38 16.82 5.54
N ILE A 407 3.75 17.73 4.78
CA ILE A 407 4.41 18.91 4.22
C ILE A 407 4.85 19.86 5.35
N ALA A 408 4.03 20.08 6.38
CA ALA A 408 4.44 20.89 7.53
C ALA A 408 5.65 20.28 8.25
N ARG A 409 5.73 18.94 8.37
CA ARG A 409 6.90 18.24 8.91
C ARG A 409 8.14 18.46 8.04
N ALA A 410 7.99 18.38 6.71
CA ALA A 410 9.06 18.67 5.75
C ALA A 410 9.62 20.09 5.90
N ALA A 411 8.73 21.05 6.13
CA ALA A 411 9.07 22.47 6.25
C ALA A 411 9.54 22.90 7.65
N ALA A 412 9.46 22.03 8.66
CA ALA A 412 9.71 22.40 10.06
C ALA A 412 11.18 22.66 10.39
N ALA A 413 12.12 22.08 9.64
CA ALA A 413 13.55 22.21 9.89
C ALA A 413 14.36 21.98 8.61
N PRO A 414 15.26 22.89 8.25
CA PRO A 414 15.57 24.17 8.91
C PRO A 414 14.53 25.27 8.60
N PRO A 415 14.54 26.41 9.31
CA PRO A 415 13.58 27.51 9.11
C PRO A 415 13.55 28.05 7.68
N ALA A 416 14.64 27.93 6.95
CA ALA A 416 14.73 28.30 5.53
C ALA A 416 13.73 27.52 4.64
N CYS A 417 13.24 26.35 5.09
CA CYS A 417 12.29 25.54 4.36
C CYS A 417 10.81 25.91 4.61
N ALA A 418 10.53 26.85 5.53
CA ALA A 418 9.16 27.19 5.94
C ALA A 418 8.26 27.66 4.78
N HIS A 419 8.84 28.23 3.71
CA HIS A 419 8.11 28.65 2.51
C HIS A 419 7.43 27.49 1.77
N LEU A 420 7.94 26.26 1.89
CA LEU A 420 7.40 25.09 1.19
C LEU A 420 5.91 24.82 1.48
N VAL A 421 5.42 25.17 2.67
CA VAL A 421 4.00 25.04 3.00
C VAL A 421 3.14 25.93 2.10
N ALA A 422 3.55 27.18 1.94
CA ALA A 422 2.84 28.14 1.09
C ALA A 422 2.96 27.77 -0.40
N ASP A 423 4.13 27.29 -0.82
CA ASP A 423 4.37 26.87 -2.20
C ASP A 423 3.50 25.69 -2.60
N VAL A 424 3.40 24.66 -1.72
CA VAL A 424 2.52 23.51 -1.95
C VAL A 424 1.05 23.96 -2.02
N ASP A 425 0.62 24.82 -1.10
CA ASP A 425 -0.75 25.31 -1.11
C ASP A 425 -1.06 26.14 -2.37
N ALA A 426 -0.11 26.89 -2.89
CA ALA A 426 -0.25 27.59 -4.17
C ALA A 426 -0.36 26.59 -5.35
N MET A 427 0.55 25.64 -5.45
CA MET A 427 0.51 24.60 -6.50
C MET A 427 -0.78 23.80 -6.52
N LEU A 428 -1.36 23.51 -5.35
CA LEU A 428 -2.64 22.77 -5.25
C LEU A 428 -3.87 23.59 -5.72
N ARG A 429 -3.74 24.92 -5.84
CA ARG A 429 -4.77 25.78 -6.44
C ARG A 429 -4.64 25.88 -7.97
N GLU A 430 -3.52 25.49 -8.53
CA GLU A 430 -3.32 25.41 -9.97
C GLU A 430 -3.93 24.11 -10.53
N PRO A 431 -4.35 24.08 -11.80
CA PRO A 431 -4.75 22.83 -12.45
C PRO A 431 -3.57 21.84 -12.58
N PHE A 432 -2.37 22.36 -12.76
CA PHE A 432 -1.09 21.65 -12.76
C PHE A 432 0.00 22.57 -12.24
N PRO A 433 0.96 22.10 -11.40
CA PRO A 433 2.05 22.93 -10.86
C PRO A 433 2.90 23.58 -11.95
N SER A 434 2.72 24.88 -12.17
CA SER A 434 3.40 25.63 -13.24
C SER A 434 4.93 25.71 -13.05
N ALA A 435 5.40 25.55 -11.80
CA ALA A 435 6.82 25.58 -11.47
C ALA A 435 7.61 24.33 -11.95
N ALA A 436 6.94 23.21 -12.23
CA ALA A 436 7.64 21.93 -12.44
C ALA A 436 8.51 21.91 -13.71
N LEU A 437 7.97 22.28 -14.86
CA LEU A 437 8.72 22.26 -16.13
C LEU A 437 9.89 23.28 -16.14
N PRO A 438 9.71 24.57 -15.71
CA PRO A 438 10.83 25.49 -15.56
C PRO A 438 11.91 24.99 -14.58
N LEU A 439 11.53 24.26 -13.52
CA LEU A 439 12.48 23.69 -12.58
C LEU A 439 13.29 22.54 -13.19
N LEU A 440 12.67 21.70 -14.06
CA LEU A 440 13.40 20.72 -14.87
C LEU A 440 14.43 21.39 -15.79
N ASP A 441 14.05 22.49 -16.45
CA ASP A 441 14.98 23.26 -17.28
C ASP A 441 16.13 23.83 -16.45
N ALA A 442 15.85 24.34 -15.25
CA ALA A 442 16.89 24.84 -14.33
C ALA A 442 17.83 23.75 -13.82
N LEU A 443 17.37 22.50 -13.72
CA LEU A 443 18.20 21.32 -13.45
C LEU A 443 18.97 20.85 -14.68
N GLY A 444 18.72 21.42 -15.85
CA GLY A 444 19.33 21.00 -17.12
C GLY A 444 18.72 19.73 -17.69
N ALA A 445 17.55 19.33 -17.22
CA ALA A 445 16.78 18.22 -17.79
C ALA A 445 15.77 18.78 -18.82
N GLY A 446 16.27 19.43 -19.85
CA GLY A 446 15.50 20.07 -20.90
C GLY A 446 14.98 19.10 -21.96
N ALA A 447 14.14 19.60 -22.89
CA ALA A 447 13.65 18.80 -24.01
C ALA A 447 14.76 18.31 -24.97
N ALA A 448 15.93 18.97 -24.96
CA ALA A 448 17.08 18.62 -25.78
C ALA A 448 18.06 17.64 -25.08
N GLY A 449 17.68 17.10 -23.92
CA GLY A 449 18.53 16.22 -23.09
C GLY A 449 19.19 16.96 -21.91
N LEU A 450 20.17 16.32 -21.28
CA LEU A 450 20.83 16.84 -20.09
C LEU A 450 21.89 17.91 -20.42
N SER A 451 21.84 19.01 -19.68
CA SER A 451 22.85 20.08 -19.75
C SER A 451 23.62 20.21 -18.42
N PRO A 452 24.95 20.11 -18.43
CA PRO A 452 25.76 20.31 -17.23
C PRO A 452 25.83 21.75 -16.76
N ASP A 453 25.62 22.71 -17.66
CA ASP A 453 25.78 24.14 -17.40
C ASP A 453 24.53 24.80 -16.80
N ALA A 454 23.47 24.04 -16.57
CA ALA A 454 22.24 24.58 -16.01
C ALA A 454 22.42 25.01 -14.54
N PRO A 455 21.68 26.05 -14.08
CA PRO A 455 21.89 26.66 -12.76
C PRO A 455 21.80 25.72 -11.58
N LEU A 456 21.00 24.63 -11.70
CA LEU A 456 20.79 23.63 -10.66
C LEU A 456 21.30 22.23 -11.04
N ALA A 457 22.08 22.08 -12.10
CA ALA A 457 22.56 20.78 -12.59
C ALA A 457 23.28 19.95 -11.50
N ALA A 458 23.97 20.63 -10.57
CA ALA A 458 24.67 19.99 -9.45
C ALA A 458 23.72 19.23 -8.48
N LEU A 459 22.40 19.46 -8.51
CA LEU A 459 21.43 18.75 -7.68
C LEU A 459 21.00 17.40 -8.27
N ARG A 460 21.16 17.19 -9.59
CA ARG A 460 20.73 15.94 -10.24
C ARG A 460 21.31 14.67 -9.60
N PRO A 461 22.64 14.58 -9.33
CA PRO A 461 23.19 13.39 -8.70
C PRO A 461 22.59 13.10 -7.32
N ALA A 462 22.24 14.14 -6.56
CA ALA A 462 21.61 13.95 -5.25
C ALA A 462 20.19 13.36 -5.36
N ILE A 463 19.51 13.57 -6.50
CA ILE A 463 18.17 13.04 -6.79
C ILE A 463 18.25 11.64 -7.38
N MET A 464 19.02 11.44 -8.46
CA MET A 464 18.99 10.25 -9.33
C MET A 464 20.21 9.33 -9.21
N ALA A 465 21.36 9.79 -8.62
CA ALA A 465 22.58 8.99 -8.65
C ALA A 465 22.38 7.57 -8.08
N PRO A 466 23.00 6.56 -8.67
CA PRO A 466 22.92 5.19 -8.20
C PRO A 466 23.24 5.06 -6.71
N ARG A 467 22.38 4.36 -5.99
CA ARG A 467 22.52 4.13 -4.56
C ARG A 467 22.67 2.64 -4.32
N HIS A 468 23.91 2.14 -4.26
CA HIS A 468 24.15 0.73 -3.96
C HIS A 468 23.56 0.36 -2.58
N ILE A 469 22.73 -0.65 -2.56
CA ILE A 469 22.30 -1.31 -1.33
C ILE A 469 23.46 -2.16 -0.88
N ALA A 470 23.96 -1.93 0.35
CA ALA A 470 24.99 -2.79 0.91
C ALA A 470 24.43 -4.23 0.95
N ALA A 471 25.15 -5.18 0.34
CA ALA A 471 24.77 -6.58 0.40
C ALA A 471 24.54 -6.94 1.88
N ALA A 472 23.36 -7.48 2.19
CA ALA A 472 23.06 -7.97 3.52
C ALA A 472 24.16 -8.96 3.89
N ALA A 473 24.86 -8.71 5.01
CA ALA A 473 25.84 -9.70 5.53
C ALA A 473 25.08 -11.02 5.65
N ALA A 474 25.57 -12.04 4.96
CA ALA A 474 25.00 -13.39 5.05
C ALA A 474 24.89 -13.74 6.53
N PRO A 475 23.77 -14.31 7.01
CA PRO A 475 23.65 -14.74 8.39
C PRO A 475 24.80 -15.70 8.68
N GLY A 476 25.69 -15.28 9.61
CA GLY A 476 26.82 -16.09 10.01
C GLY A 476 26.30 -17.46 10.44
N HIS A 477 26.87 -18.53 9.86
CA HIS A 477 26.71 -19.89 10.32
C HIS A 477 27.06 -19.91 11.83
N LEU A 478 26.05 -19.91 12.67
CA LEU A 478 26.21 -20.33 14.06
C LEU A 478 26.55 -21.81 14.00
N SER A 479 27.85 -22.12 14.07
CA SER A 479 28.33 -23.46 14.37
C SER A 479 27.78 -23.81 15.75
N ALA A 480 26.91 -24.80 15.78
CA ALA A 480 26.46 -25.38 17.04
C ALA A 480 27.64 -26.10 17.72
N PRO A 481 27.72 -26.07 19.08
CA PRO A 481 28.71 -26.81 19.85
C PRO A 481 28.48 -28.31 19.82
#